data_769cb9aa63be65256460003364fb3f13
#
_entry.id   769cb9aa63be65256460003364fb3f13
#
_cell.length_a   1.000
_cell.length_b   1.000
_cell.length_c   1.000
_cell.angle_alpha   90.00
_cell.angle_beta   90.00
_cell.angle_gamma   90.00
#
_symmetry.space_group_name_H-M   'P 1'
#
loop_
_entity.id
_entity.type
_entity.pdbx_description
1 polymer ?
#
loop_
_entity_poly.entity_id
_entity_poly.type
_entity_poly.pdbx_seq_one_letter_code
_entity_poly.pdbx_strand_id
1 'polypeptide(L)' 'MTITAKHTEDQILTIFLEGAIDSATAPEAEKQIMEIYRAHTAKEVVLDAEKLRYISSSG' A
#
# COMPACT_ATOMS: atom_id res chain seq x y z
N MET A 1 6.22 1.53 9.11
CA MET A 1 5.52 0.81 8.05
C MET A 1 6.33 0.86 6.76
N THR A 2 6.38 -0.24 6.07
CA THR A 2 7.13 -0.35 4.82
C THR A 2 6.16 -0.59 3.67
N ILE A 3 6.31 0.17 2.60
CA ILE A 3 5.48 0.03 1.41
C ILE A 3 6.41 -0.22 0.23
N THR A 4 6.21 -1.34 -0.45
CA THR A 4 6.98 -1.68 -1.64
C THR A 4 6.01 -2.00 -2.77
N ALA A 5 6.50 -1.90 -4.00
CA ALA A 5 5.66 -2.14 -5.16
C ALA A 5 6.38 -3.02 -6.17
N LYS A 6 5.61 -3.84 -6.86
CA LYS A 6 6.12 -4.67 -7.93
C LYS A 6 5.19 -4.53 -9.14
N HIS A 7 5.77 -4.22 -10.28
CA HIS A 7 5.03 -4.08 -11.53
C HIS A 7 5.42 -5.22 -12.46
N THR A 8 4.44 -6.01 -12.88
CA THR A 8 4.69 -7.17 -13.73
C THR A 8 4.48 -6.84 -15.20
N GLU A 9 4.93 -7.73 -16.07
CA GLU A 9 4.75 -7.57 -17.51
C GLU A 9 3.27 -7.60 -17.91
N ASP A 10 2.44 -8.22 -17.10
CA ASP A 10 1.00 -8.27 -17.34
C ASP A 10 0.29 -6.97 -16.98
N GLN A 11 1.06 -5.94 -16.66
CA GLN A 11 0.55 -4.63 -16.25
C GLN A 11 -0.25 -4.72 -14.94
N ILE A 12 0.20 -5.57 -14.06
CA ILE A 12 -0.37 -5.70 -12.73
C ILE A 12 0.59 -5.02 -11.75
N LEU A 13 0.08 -4.05 -11.01
CA LEU A 13 0.85 -3.38 -9.98
C LEU A 13 0.45 -3.96 -8.62
N THR A 14 1.39 -4.59 -7.95
CA THR A 14 1.16 -5.14 -6.61
C THR A 14 1.87 -4.26 -5.60
N ILE A 15 1.13 -3.77 -4.64
CA ILE A 15 1.67 -2.92 -3.58
C ILE A 15 1.65 -3.73 -2.29
N PHE A 16 2.83 -3.95 -1.72
CA PHE A 16 2.99 -4.72 -0.49
C PHE A 16 3.06 -3.77 0.70
N LEU A 17 2.20 -4.02 1.67
CA LEU A 17 2.14 -3.24 2.90
C LEU A 17 2.62 -4.10 4.05
N GLU A 18 3.61 -3.61 4.79
CA GLU A 18 4.17 -4.34 5.92
C GLU A 18 4.35 -3.43 7.10
N GLY A 19 4.01 -3.92 8.28
CA GLY A 19 4.17 -3.18 9.51
C GLY A 19 2.86 -2.88 10.18
N ALA A 20 2.84 -1.83 10.99
CA ALA A 20 1.66 -1.42 11.74
C ALA A 20 1.11 -0.11 11.19
N ILE A 21 -0.20 -0.05 11.05
CA ILE A 21 -0.88 1.16 10.63
C ILE A 21 -1.91 1.55 11.68
N ASP A 22 -1.99 2.84 11.97
CA ASP A 22 -2.97 3.38 12.89
C ASP A 22 -3.55 4.68 12.32
N SER A 23 -4.38 5.36 13.09
CA SER A 23 -5.03 6.57 12.60
C SER A 23 -4.04 7.69 12.31
N ALA A 24 -2.85 7.66 12.91
CA ALA A 24 -1.83 8.68 12.67
C ALA A 24 -1.03 8.38 11.41
N THR A 25 -0.78 7.11 11.11
CA THR A 25 0.03 6.73 9.95
C THR A 25 -0.78 6.44 8.70
N ALA A 26 -2.09 6.20 8.83
CA ALA A 26 -2.94 5.88 7.70
C ALA A 26 -2.93 6.94 6.60
N PRO A 27 -3.02 8.24 6.90
CA PRO A 27 -3.00 9.26 5.84
C PRO A 27 -1.71 9.26 5.05
N GLU A 28 -0.58 9.03 5.70
CA GLU A 28 0.70 8.99 5.00
C GLU A 28 0.82 7.74 4.15
N ALA A 29 0.33 6.61 4.65
CA ALA A 29 0.32 5.39 3.86
C ALA A 29 -0.53 5.56 2.60
N GLU A 30 -1.70 6.17 2.74
CA GLU A 30 -2.57 6.44 1.60
C GLU A 30 -1.87 7.32 0.58
N LYS A 31 -1.17 8.35 1.04
CA LYS A 31 -0.45 9.25 0.16
C LYS A 31 0.62 8.49 -0.63
N GLN A 32 1.38 7.63 0.04
CA GLN A 32 2.42 6.86 -0.63
C GLN A 32 1.83 5.89 -1.64
N ILE A 33 0.74 5.24 -1.30
CA ILE A 33 0.06 4.33 -2.22
C ILE A 33 -0.41 5.07 -3.47
N MET A 34 -0.98 6.25 -3.30
CA MET A 34 -1.44 7.04 -4.43
C MET A 34 -0.28 7.52 -5.30
N GLU A 35 0.84 7.87 -4.71
CA GLU A 35 2.02 8.27 -5.47
C GLU A 35 2.54 7.11 -6.32
N ILE A 36 2.57 5.91 -5.74
CA ILE A 36 2.99 4.72 -6.47
C ILE A 36 2.02 4.44 -7.62
N TYR A 37 0.74 4.53 -7.34
CA TYR A 37 -0.29 4.28 -8.35
C TYR A 37 -0.15 5.25 -9.53
N ARG A 38 0.10 6.52 -9.25
CA ARG A 38 0.24 7.54 -10.30
C ARG A 38 1.53 7.40 -11.09
N ALA A 39 2.56 6.83 -10.47
CA ALA A 39 3.85 6.64 -11.14
C ALA A 39 3.86 5.45 -12.09
N HIS A 40 2.86 4.59 -12.02
CA HIS A 40 2.79 3.38 -12.84
C HIS A 40 1.50 3.35 -13.63
N THR A 41 1.61 2.94 -14.89
CA THR A 41 0.43 2.70 -15.71
C THR A 41 0.12 1.22 -15.63
N ALA A 42 -0.89 0.86 -14.86
CA ALA A 42 -1.25 -0.53 -14.65
C ALA A 42 -2.73 -0.75 -14.97
N LYS A 43 -3.04 -1.93 -15.46
CA LYS A 43 -4.43 -2.30 -15.72
C LYS A 43 -5.13 -2.77 -14.46
N GLU A 44 -4.34 -3.33 -13.54
CA GLU A 44 -4.87 -3.87 -12.31
C GLU A 44 -3.94 -3.51 -11.16
N VAL A 45 -4.51 -3.14 -10.04
CA VAL A 45 -3.74 -2.84 -8.83
C VAL A 45 -4.18 -3.79 -7.73
N VAL A 46 -3.20 -4.46 -7.15
CA VAL A 46 -3.43 -5.39 -6.05
C VAL A 46 -2.75 -4.85 -4.81
N LEU A 47 -3.49 -4.77 -3.71
CA LEU A 47 -2.92 -4.39 -2.43
C LEU A 47 -2.74 -5.65 -1.60
N ASP A 48 -1.49 -5.96 -1.31
CA ASP A 48 -1.15 -7.10 -0.47
C ASP A 48 -0.91 -6.63 0.95
N ALA A 49 -1.84 -6.91 1.81
CA ALA A 49 -1.79 -6.48 3.21
C ALA A 49 -1.59 -7.67 4.17
N GLU A 50 -1.04 -8.75 3.67
CA GLU A 50 -0.85 -9.95 4.48
C GLU A 50 0.02 -9.68 5.72
N LYS A 51 1.01 -8.83 5.57
CA LYS A 51 1.92 -8.49 6.67
C LYS A 51 1.57 -7.18 7.35
N LEU A 52 0.39 -6.68 7.08
CA LEU A 52 -0.05 -5.42 7.67
C LEU A 52 -0.84 -5.70 8.94
N ARG A 53 -0.53 -4.93 9.98
CA ARG A 53 -1.28 -4.95 11.23
C ARG A 53 -2.03 -3.63 11.37
N TYR A 54 -3.30 -3.73 11.61
CA TYR A 54 -4.08 -2.54 11.87
C TYR A 54 -4.24 -2.35 13.37
N ILE A 55 -3.82 -1.19 13.85
CA ILE A 55 -3.93 -0.84 15.26
C ILE A 55 -4.95 0.28 15.38
N SER A 56 -6.07 -0.03 16.00
CA SER A 56 -7.09 0.98 16.22
C SER A 56 -6.81 1.69 17.53
N SER A 57 -6.56 2.99 17.44
CA SER A 57 -6.34 3.81 18.61
C SER A 57 -7.65 4.37 19.17
N SER A 58 -8.68 4.25 18.42
CA SER A 58 -10.00 4.76 18.86
C SER A 58 -10.65 3.85 19.88
N GLY A 59 -10.02 2.74 20.13
CA GLY A 59 -10.51 1.82 21.15
C GLY A 59 -11.97 1.68 21.10
#